data_d0557283e0aeffe2376d20f30acd744b
#
_entry.id   d0557283e0aeffe2376d20f30acd744b
#
_cell.length_a   1.000
_cell.length_b   1.000
_cell.length_c   1.000
_cell.angle_alpha   90.00
_cell.angle_beta   90.00
_cell.angle_gamma   90.00
#
_symmetry.space_group_name_H-M   'P 1'
#
loop_
_entity.id
_entity.type
_entity.pdbx_description
1 polymer ?
#
loop_
_entity_poly.entity_id
_entity_poly.type
_entity_poly.pdbx_seq_one_letter_code
_entity_poly.pdbx_strand_id
1 'polypeptide(L)' 'MTMNLNEKKALYAFGCPNRKATVERLKLLAALAPEPTAKKLFRSLAVKLSDEDADRWYRCFFYNMRLEIENDLDYRYGRH' A
#
# COMPACT_ATOMS: atom_id res chain seq x y z
N MET A 1 -8.70 -8.64 -6.24
CA MET A 1 -7.71 -7.64 -6.68
C MET A 1 -6.31 -8.20 -6.53
N THR A 2 -5.47 -7.99 -7.51
CA THR A 2 -4.08 -8.44 -7.46
C THR A 2 -3.16 -7.27 -7.16
N MET A 3 -2.28 -7.45 -6.19
CA MET A 3 -1.33 -6.42 -5.79
C MET A 3 0.06 -7.03 -5.71
N ASN A 4 1.04 -6.45 -6.40
CA ASN A 4 2.40 -6.96 -6.40
C ASN A 4 3.14 -6.55 -5.13
N LEU A 5 4.34 -7.10 -4.94
CA LEU A 5 5.11 -6.86 -3.71
C LEU A 5 5.50 -5.39 -3.53
N ASN A 6 5.85 -4.71 -4.62
CA ASN A 6 6.20 -3.29 -4.54
C ASN A 6 5.02 -2.44 -4.10
N GLU A 7 3.82 -2.75 -4.59
CA GLU A 7 2.60 -2.07 -4.17
C GLU A 7 2.30 -2.34 -2.70
N LYS A 8 2.47 -3.58 -2.25
CA LYS A 8 2.28 -3.93 -0.83
C LYS A 8 3.27 -3.18 0.07
N LYS A 9 4.52 -3.09 -0.34
CA LYS A 9 5.53 -2.35 0.43
C LYS A 9 5.20 -0.86 0.50
N ALA A 10 4.74 -0.27 -0.60
CA ALA A 10 4.34 1.14 -0.61
C ALA A 10 3.14 1.35 0.31
N LEU A 11 2.17 0.45 0.28
CA LEU A 11 1.01 0.52 1.14
C LEU A 11 1.39 0.36 2.61
N TYR A 12 2.32 -0.53 2.91
CA TYR A 12 2.82 -0.70 4.27
C TYR A 12 3.48 0.57 4.79
N ALA A 13 4.29 1.21 3.95
CA ALA A 13 5.07 2.40 4.35
C ALA A 13 4.20 3.64 4.50
N PHE A 14 3.21 3.83 3.62
CA PHE A 14 2.47 5.08 3.52
C PHE A 14 0.98 4.95 3.79
N GLY A 15 0.45 3.74 3.85
CA GLY A 15 -0.98 3.52 4.05
C GLY A 15 -1.39 3.49 5.51
N CYS A 16 -2.69 3.41 5.70
CA CYS A 16 -3.30 3.22 7.01
C CYS A 16 -4.59 2.42 6.85
N PRO A 17 -5.24 1.99 7.95
CA PRO A 17 -6.48 1.22 7.84
C PRO A 17 -7.65 1.99 7.21
N ASN A 18 -7.56 3.30 7.10
CA ASN A 18 -8.59 4.11 6.46
C ASN A 18 -8.29 4.21 4.96
N ARG A 19 -9.14 3.60 4.12
CA ARG A 19 -8.94 3.55 2.68
C ARG A 19 -8.90 4.94 2.05
N LYS A 20 -9.86 5.80 2.41
CA LYS A 20 -9.94 7.14 1.81
C LYS A 20 -8.71 7.98 2.14
N ALA A 21 -8.25 7.92 3.38
CA ALA A 21 -7.04 8.63 3.78
C ALA A 21 -5.81 8.11 3.03
N THR A 22 -5.73 6.80 2.84
CA THR A 22 -4.65 6.17 2.08
C THR A 22 -4.65 6.64 0.63
N VAL A 23 -5.82 6.66 -0.03
CA VAL A 23 -5.94 7.12 -1.42
C VAL A 23 -5.47 8.57 -1.55
N GLU A 24 -5.91 9.44 -0.65
CA GLU A 24 -5.50 10.85 -0.69
C GLU A 24 -3.99 10.99 -0.52
N ARG A 25 -3.40 10.25 0.39
CA ARG A 25 -1.95 10.26 0.61
C ARG A 25 -1.19 9.76 -0.62
N LEU A 26 -1.67 8.69 -1.25
CA LEU A 26 -1.05 8.15 -2.46
C LEU A 26 -1.13 9.12 -3.63
N LYS A 27 -2.23 9.83 -3.78
CA LYS A 27 -2.37 10.86 -4.80
C LYS A 27 -1.35 11.98 -4.59
N LEU A 28 -1.18 12.40 -3.35
CA LEU A 28 -0.20 13.42 -3.00
C LEU A 28 1.23 12.94 -3.30
N LEU A 29 1.55 11.72 -2.91
CA LEU A 29 2.86 11.14 -3.17
C LEU A 29 3.13 11.01 -4.67
N ALA A 30 2.13 10.64 -5.46
CA ALA A 30 2.25 10.57 -6.92
C ALA A 30 2.54 11.93 -7.51
N ALA A 31 1.92 12.98 -6.97
CA ALA A 31 2.15 14.35 -7.44
C ALA A 31 3.55 14.85 -7.10
N LEU A 32 4.10 14.42 -5.95
CA LEU A 32 5.40 14.91 -5.47
C LEU A 32 6.58 14.03 -5.89
N ALA A 33 6.33 12.81 -6.34
CA ALA A 33 7.41 11.88 -6.67
C ALA A 33 8.24 12.39 -7.85
N PRO A 34 9.57 12.48 -7.70
CA PRO A 34 10.44 12.97 -8.78
C PRO A 34 10.67 11.95 -9.88
N GLU A 35 10.59 10.66 -9.56
CA GLU A 35 10.87 9.61 -10.53
C GLU A 35 9.60 9.08 -11.17
N PRO A 36 9.59 8.88 -12.52
CA PRO A 36 8.42 8.35 -13.21
C PRO A 36 7.95 6.99 -12.69
N THR A 37 8.89 6.13 -12.30
CA THR A 37 8.57 4.79 -11.78
C THR A 37 7.80 4.87 -10.48
N ALA A 38 8.26 5.71 -9.55
CA ALA A 38 7.57 5.91 -8.27
C ALA A 38 6.21 6.57 -8.46
N LYS A 39 6.16 7.57 -9.34
CA LYS A 39 4.92 8.25 -9.66
C LYS A 39 3.88 7.28 -10.21
N LYS A 40 4.29 6.41 -11.12
CA LYS A 40 3.41 5.40 -11.71
C LYS A 40 2.92 4.41 -10.66
N LEU A 41 3.81 3.99 -9.76
CA LEU A 41 3.48 3.06 -8.67
C LEU A 41 2.39 3.65 -7.76
N PHE A 42 2.60 4.87 -7.28
CA PHE A 42 1.64 5.50 -6.38
C PHE A 42 0.31 5.76 -7.06
N ARG A 43 0.34 6.20 -8.33
CA ARG A 43 -0.89 6.46 -9.08
C ARG A 43 -1.68 5.17 -9.32
N SER A 44 -1.01 4.11 -9.72
CA SER A 44 -1.65 2.81 -9.96
C SER A 44 -2.30 2.29 -8.68
N LEU A 45 -1.59 2.38 -7.56
CA LEU A 45 -2.11 1.93 -6.27
C LEU A 45 -3.30 2.76 -5.83
N ALA A 46 -3.25 4.09 -6.02
CA ALA A 46 -4.37 4.97 -5.69
C ALA A 46 -5.61 4.62 -6.51
N VAL A 47 -5.43 4.33 -7.80
CA VAL A 47 -6.55 3.95 -8.68
C VAL A 47 -7.17 2.64 -8.19
N LYS A 48 -6.35 1.65 -7.86
CA LYS A 48 -6.85 0.35 -7.36
C LYS A 48 -7.67 0.50 -6.09
N LEU A 49 -7.28 1.41 -5.21
CA LEU A 49 -7.92 1.59 -3.91
C LEU A 49 -9.04 2.62 -3.93
N SER A 50 -9.24 3.36 -5.03
CA SER A 50 -10.25 4.41 -5.10
C SER A 50 -11.68 3.89 -5.25
N ASP A 51 -11.86 2.62 -5.59
CA ASP A 51 -13.16 2.01 -5.71
C ASP A 51 -13.82 1.91 -4.32
N GLU A 52 -15.05 2.42 -4.20
CA GLU A 52 -15.78 2.37 -2.92
C GLU A 52 -16.05 0.94 -2.46
N ASP A 53 -16.18 -0.01 -3.37
CA ASP A 53 -16.34 -1.41 -3.01
C ASP A 53 -15.11 -1.96 -2.27
N ALA A 54 -13.97 -1.30 -2.40
CA ALA A 54 -12.77 -1.69 -1.69
C ALA A 54 -12.93 -1.58 -0.17
N ASP A 55 -13.86 -0.77 0.32
CA ASP A 55 -14.12 -0.67 1.77
C ASP A 55 -14.45 -2.02 2.38
N ARG A 56 -15.05 -2.93 1.60
CA ARG A 56 -15.46 -4.25 2.09
C ARG A 56 -14.29 -5.12 2.50
N TRP A 57 -13.15 -4.98 1.81
CA TRP A 57 -12.00 -5.87 2.00
C TRP A 57 -10.75 -5.14 2.46
N TYR A 58 -10.70 -3.81 2.31
CA TYR A 58 -9.45 -3.06 2.49
C TYR A 58 -8.86 -3.20 3.90
N ARG A 59 -9.70 -3.04 4.91
CA ARG A 59 -9.22 -3.03 6.30
C ARG A 59 -8.59 -4.36 6.67
N CYS A 60 -9.28 -5.44 6.34
CA CYS A 60 -8.79 -6.79 6.58
C CYS A 60 -7.51 -7.07 5.78
N PHE A 61 -7.53 -6.66 4.51
CA PHE A 61 -6.36 -6.79 3.63
C PHE A 61 -5.17 -6.03 4.19
N PHE A 62 -5.38 -4.83 4.67
CA PHE A 62 -4.31 -3.99 5.20
C PHE A 62 -3.62 -4.65 6.40
N TYR A 63 -4.39 -5.17 7.34
CA TYR A 63 -3.83 -5.84 8.50
C TYR A 63 -3.10 -7.13 8.13
N ASN A 64 -3.65 -7.91 7.22
CA ASN A 64 -3.00 -9.13 6.76
C ASN A 64 -1.70 -8.83 6.02
N MET A 65 -1.70 -7.80 5.19
CA MET A 65 -0.52 -7.35 4.47
C MET A 65 0.58 -6.88 5.42
N ARG A 66 0.21 -6.15 6.48
CA ARG A 66 1.16 -5.74 7.50
C ARG A 66 1.83 -6.92 8.16
N LEU A 67 1.05 -7.92 8.55
CA LEU A 67 1.59 -9.12 9.18
C LEU A 67 2.54 -9.87 8.23
N GLU A 68 2.16 -9.97 6.96
CA GLU A 68 2.98 -10.63 5.95
C GLU A 68 4.34 -9.94 5.80
N ILE A 69 4.34 -8.62 5.71
CA ILE A 69 5.58 -7.85 5.54
C ILE A 69 6.41 -7.87 6.81
N GLU A 70 5.79 -7.73 7.97
CA GLU A 70 6.51 -7.76 9.25
C GLU A 70 7.16 -9.11 9.49
N ASN A 71 6.46 -10.20 9.17
CA ASN A 71 7.03 -11.54 9.25
C ASN A 71 8.22 -11.71 8.31
N ASP A 72 8.13 -11.19 7.09
CA ASP A 72 9.24 -11.25 6.13
C ASP A 72 10.45 -10.46 6.63
N LEU A 73 10.23 -9.29 7.19
CA LEU A 73 11.31 -8.49 7.76
C LEU A 73 11.96 -9.19 8.95
N ASP A 74 11.18 -9.76 9.84
CA ASP A 74 11.72 -10.50 11.00
C ASP A 74 12.55 -11.69 10.54
N TYR A 75 12.08 -12.40 9.54
CA TYR A 75 12.82 -13.53 8.99
C TYR A 75 14.15 -13.09 8.38
N ARG A 76 14.14 -12.01 7.60
CA ARG A 76 15.34 -11.51 6.92
C ARG A 76 16.39 -11.00 7.88
N TYR A 77 15.99 -10.38 8.97
CA TYR A 77 16.90 -9.77 9.92
C TYR A 77 17.14 -10.61 11.16
N GLY A 78 16.68 -11.85 11.16
CA GLY A 78 16.98 -12.78 12.22
C GLY A 78 16.35 -12.47 13.57
N ARG A 79 15.27 -11.75 13.58
CA ARG A 79 14.51 -11.45 14.80
C ARG A 79 13.51 -12.56 15.07
N HIS A 80 13.79 -13.35 16.02
CA HIS A 80 12.89 -14.46 16.38
C HIS A 80 12.54 -14.43 17.86
#